data_4dfd2b494113622db4fe01edf942be97
#
_entry.id   4dfd2b494113622db4fe01edf942be97
#
_cell.length_a   1.000
_cell.length_b   1.000
_cell.length_c   1.000
_cell.angle_alpha   90.00
_cell.angle_beta   90.00
_cell.angle_gamma   90.00
#
_symmetry.space_group_name_H-M   'P 1'
#
loop_
_entity.id
_entity.type
_entity.pdbx_description
1 polymer ?
#
loop_
_entity_poly.entity_id
_entity_poly.type
_entity_poly.pdbx_seq_one_letter_code
_entity_poly.pdbx_strand_id
1 'polypeptide(L)'
;MDYGMIGKIEKAKRYAEEPERITLHSFTAEIHGDNNTYVVTFSPEGWDCSCSTFKGHGNCAHVMAVEILLKPMLKREPMPYYHGQNIVSDVEKAHRYALQTDRIHFKALEVSFHGENSDHQTTLSEDVWHCNCDFHHSRGVCSHTMAMEKILKGMVPVTSVVVPAE
;
A
#
# COMPACT_ATOMS: atom_id res chain seq x y z
N MET A 1 -0.91 -7.13 -31.60
CA MET A 1 -1.60 -6.91 -30.30
C MET A 1 -1.04 -7.88 -29.27
N ASP A 2 -0.68 -7.39 -28.11
CA ASP A 2 -0.14 -8.26 -27.05
C ASP A 2 -1.27 -8.83 -26.20
N TYR A 3 -1.80 -9.98 -26.56
CA TYR A 3 -2.89 -10.64 -25.85
C TYR A 3 -2.49 -11.06 -24.42
N GLY A 4 -1.22 -11.38 -24.23
CA GLY A 4 -0.72 -11.70 -22.88
C GLY A 4 -0.80 -10.50 -21.95
N MET A 5 -0.43 -9.33 -22.43
CA MET A 5 -0.51 -8.09 -21.66
C MET A 5 -1.96 -7.69 -21.38
N ILE A 6 -2.85 -7.83 -22.37
CA ILE A 6 -4.28 -7.54 -22.20
C ILE A 6 -4.88 -8.41 -21.09
N GLY A 7 -4.59 -9.70 -21.11
CA GLY A 7 -5.04 -10.63 -20.06
C GLY A 7 -4.53 -10.26 -18.69
N LYS A 8 -3.28 -9.78 -18.59
CA LYS A 8 -2.69 -9.33 -17.31
C LYS A 8 -3.33 -8.05 -16.80
N ILE A 9 -3.67 -7.14 -17.70
CA ILE A 9 -4.38 -5.89 -17.33
C ILE A 9 -5.76 -6.22 -16.76
N GLU A 10 -6.49 -7.12 -17.38
CA GLU A 10 -7.80 -7.57 -16.90
C GLU A 10 -7.69 -8.28 -15.55
N LYS A 11 -6.69 -9.14 -15.40
CA LYS A 11 -6.42 -9.84 -14.14
C LYS A 11 -6.05 -8.86 -13.03
N ALA A 12 -5.29 -7.81 -13.35
CA ALA A 12 -4.94 -6.76 -12.39
C ALA A 12 -6.18 -6.02 -11.88
N LYS A 13 -7.13 -5.71 -12.75
CA LYS A 13 -8.41 -5.11 -12.35
C LYS A 13 -9.15 -6.01 -11.36
N ARG A 14 -9.22 -7.30 -11.66
CA ARG A 14 -9.89 -8.26 -10.80
C ARG A 14 -9.21 -8.37 -9.43
N TYR A 15 -7.88 -8.46 -9.40
CA TYR A 15 -7.12 -8.52 -8.15
C TYR A 15 -7.26 -7.22 -7.33
N ALA A 16 -7.35 -6.08 -7.99
CA ALA A 16 -7.55 -4.81 -7.29
C ALA A 16 -8.93 -4.73 -6.61
N GLU A 17 -9.91 -5.48 -7.13
CA GLU A 17 -11.25 -5.58 -6.54
C GLU A 17 -11.32 -6.65 -5.44
N GLU A 18 -10.27 -7.45 -5.27
CA GLU A 18 -10.19 -8.52 -4.29
C GLU A 18 -8.97 -8.34 -3.36
N PRO A 19 -8.90 -7.24 -2.60
CA PRO A 19 -7.73 -6.97 -1.76
C PRO A 19 -7.51 -8.00 -0.65
N GLU A 20 -8.51 -8.78 -0.30
CA GLU A 20 -8.38 -9.88 0.66
C GLU A 20 -7.45 -11.00 0.19
N ARG A 21 -7.13 -11.09 -1.11
CA ARG A 21 -6.11 -11.99 -1.65
C ARG A 21 -4.69 -11.54 -1.32
N ILE A 22 -4.55 -10.33 -0.83
CA ILE A 22 -3.25 -9.68 -0.62
C ILE A 22 -2.96 -9.63 0.87
N THR A 23 -1.76 -10.06 1.25
CA THR A 23 -1.27 -9.91 2.62
C THR A 23 -0.09 -8.94 2.62
N LEU A 24 -0.23 -7.86 3.34
CA LEU A 24 0.81 -6.85 3.50
C LEU A 24 1.74 -7.25 4.64
N HIS A 25 3.02 -7.41 4.35
CA HIS A 25 4.03 -7.82 5.31
C HIS A 25 4.76 -6.64 5.94
N SER A 26 5.12 -5.66 5.12
CA SER A 26 5.85 -4.49 5.60
C SER A 26 5.69 -3.33 4.64
N PHE A 27 5.85 -2.11 5.15
CA PHE A 27 5.95 -0.92 4.31
C PHE A 27 6.64 0.22 5.05
N THR A 28 7.11 1.19 4.28
CA THR A 28 7.53 2.51 4.73
C THR A 28 6.79 3.53 3.86
N ALA A 29 6.08 4.45 4.51
CA ALA A 29 5.34 5.49 3.82
C ALA A 29 5.66 6.85 4.41
N GLU A 30 5.68 7.88 3.56
CA GLU A 30 5.75 9.27 4.00
C GLU A 30 4.36 9.88 3.91
N ILE A 31 3.97 10.62 4.93
CA ILE A 31 2.70 11.36 4.98
C ILE A 31 3.00 12.83 5.18
N HIS A 32 2.54 13.64 4.22
CA HIS A 32 2.63 15.10 4.31
C HIS A 32 1.46 15.60 5.14
N GLY A 33 1.71 15.81 6.44
CA GLY A 33 0.71 16.37 7.35
C GLY A 33 0.54 17.87 7.14
N ASP A 34 -0.28 18.48 7.98
CA ASP A 34 -0.55 19.93 7.87
C ASP A 34 0.69 20.79 8.15
N ASN A 35 1.59 20.33 9.03
CA ASN A 35 2.76 21.10 9.47
C ASN A 35 4.10 20.47 9.06
N ASN A 36 4.18 19.15 9.00
CA ASN A 36 5.42 18.42 8.75
C ASN A 36 5.16 17.17 7.94
N THR A 37 6.24 16.56 7.45
CA THR A 37 6.21 15.25 6.83
C THR A 37 6.61 14.20 7.86
N TYR A 38 5.85 13.12 7.93
CA TYR A 38 6.06 12.04 8.89
C TYR A 38 6.30 10.73 8.17
N VAL A 39 7.04 9.83 8.81
CA VAL A 39 7.31 8.49 8.29
C VAL A 39 6.55 7.47 9.12
N VAL A 40 5.71 6.69 8.44
CA VAL A 40 4.96 5.57 9.05
C VAL A 40 5.57 4.27 8.53
N THR A 41 5.88 3.37 9.44
CA THR A 41 6.39 2.05 9.08
C THR A 41 5.52 0.96 9.70
N PHE A 42 5.48 -0.15 9.01
CA PHE A 42 4.81 -1.37 9.46
C PHE A 42 5.69 -2.58 9.15
N SER A 43 5.77 -3.51 10.10
CA SER A 43 6.49 -4.77 9.94
C SER A 43 5.78 -5.84 10.77
N PRO A 44 6.21 -7.12 10.69
CA PRO A 44 5.65 -8.14 11.58
C PRO A 44 5.75 -7.80 13.07
N GLU A 45 6.67 -6.92 13.43
CA GLU A 45 6.86 -6.46 14.82
C GLU A 45 5.87 -5.38 15.23
N GLY A 46 5.21 -4.73 14.28
CA GLY A 46 4.18 -3.72 14.55
C GLY A 46 4.36 -2.42 13.78
N TRP A 47 3.69 -1.39 14.25
CA TRP A 47 3.65 -0.07 13.67
C TRP A 47 4.66 0.88 14.33
N ASP A 48 5.11 1.87 13.56
CA ASP A 48 5.85 3.01 14.08
C ASP A 48 5.50 4.27 13.28
N CYS A 49 5.60 5.41 13.92
CA CYS A 49 5.45 6.71 13.26
C CYS A 49 6.39 7.72 13.91
N SER A 50 6.96 8.59 13.10
CA SER A 50 7.91 9.60 13.57
C SER A 50 7.28 10.77 14.33
N CYS A 51 5.95 10.85 14.39
CA CYS A 51 5.27 11.95 15.07
C CYS A 51 5.31 11.81 16.60
N SER A 52 5.17 12.94 17.30
CA SER A 52 5.20 12.95 18.76
C SER A 52 4.00 12.26 19.41
N THR A 53 2.84 12.30 18.77
CA THR A 53 1.63 11.63 19.27
C THR A 53 1.82 10.12 19.35
N PHE A 54 2.38 9.52 18.32
CA PHE A 54 2.66 8.07 18.33
C PHE A 54 3.68 7.71 19.40
N LYS A 55 4.74 8.50 19.51
CA LYS A 55 5.79 8.27 20.52
C LYS A 55 5.25 8.35 21.95
N GLY A 56 4.28 9.23 22.19
CA GLY A 56 3.69 9.39 23.51
C GLY A 56 2.56 8.43 23.83
N HIS A 57 1.78 8.02 22.82
CA HIS A 57 0.53 7.28 23.04
C HIS A 57 0.45 5.92 22.36
N GLY A 58 1.39 5.59 21.47
CA GLY A 58 1.41 4.30 20.76
C GLY A 58 0.45 4.22 19.58
N ASN A 59 -0.22 5.30 19.22
CA ASN A 59 -1.05 5.42 18.03
C ASN A 59 -1.13 6.90 17.64
N CYS A 60 -1.58 7.19 16.43
CA CYS A 60 -1.70 8.55 15.93
C CYS A 60 -2.60 8.61 14.70
N ALA A 61 -2.92 9.83 14.26
CA ALA A 61 -3.74 10.06 13.06
C ALA A 61 -3.11 9.44 11.81
N HIS A 62 -1.79 9.45 11.70
CA HIS A 62 -1.08 8.93 10.53
C HIS A 62 -1.21 7.40 10.41
N VAL A 63 -0.99 6.69 11.52
CA VAL A 63 -1.18 5.22 11.56
C VAL A 63 -2.64 4.86 11.30
N MET A 64 -3.57 5.55 11.93
CA MET A 64 -5.00 5.32 11.73
C MET A 64 -5.42 5.52 10.27
N ALA A 65 -4.88 6.56 9.61
CA ALA A 65 -5.18 6.83 8.20
C ALA A 65 -4.72 5.68 7.30
N VAL A 66 -3.51 5.19 7.51
CA VAL A 66 -2.98 4.07 6.71
C VAL A 66 -3.72 2.77 7.01
N GLU A 67 -4.11 2.54 8.27
CA GLU A 67 -4.95 1.39 8.61
C GLU A 67 -6.28 1.41 7.84
N ILE A 68 -6.92 2.55 7.76
CA ILE A 68 -8.18 2.70 7.01
C ILE A 68 -7.98 2.33 5.54
N LEU A 69 -6.90 2.80 4.93
CA LEU A 69 -6.61 2.56 3.51
C LEU A 69 -6.25 1.10 3.22
N LEU A 70 -5.53 0.44 4.13
CA LEU A 70 -4.94 -0.87 3.88
C LEU A 70 -5.65 -2.01 4.62
N LYS A 71 -6.74 -1.74 5.28
CA LYS A 71 -7.42 -2.67 6.20
C LYS A 71 -7.57 -4.09 5.66
N PRO A 72 -8.08 -4.33 4.44
CA PRO A 72 -8.25 -5.71 3.95
C PRO A 72 -6.95 -6.49 3.80
N MET A 73 -5.82 -5.79 3.62
CA MET A 73 -4.51 -6.39 3.37
C MET A 73 -3.67 -6.59 4.63
N LEU A 74 -4.03 -5.94 5.73
CA LEU A 74 -3.23 -5.98 6.95
C LEU A 74 -3.34 -7.30 7.72
N LYS A 75 -4.50 -7.96 7.69
CA LYS A 75 -4.76 -9.25 8.36
C LYS A 75 -4.46 -9.22 9.86
N ARG A 76 -4.69 -8.08 10.49
CA ARG A 76 -4.45 -7.85 11.92
C ARG A 76 -5.62 -7.14 12.55
N GLU A 77 -5.74 -7.29 13.88
CA GLU A 77 -6.63 -6.45 14.66
C GLU A 77 -6.21 -4.99 14.54
N PRO A 78 -7.15 -4.05 14.42
CA PRO A 78 -6.83 -2.64 14.38
C PRO A 78 -6.07 -2.20 15.63
N MET A 79 -5.18 -1.22 15.47
CA MET A 79 -4.50 -0.62 16.61
C MET A 79 -5.53 0.01 17.55
N PRO A 80 -5.43 -0.24 18.86
CA PRO A 80 -6.35 0.37 19.81
C PRO A 80 -6.15 1.90 19.86
N TYR A 81 -7.24 2.61 20.03
CA TYR A 81 -7.16 4.05 20.27
C TYR A 81 -6.55 4.29 21.64
N TYR A 82 -5.77 5.35 21.75
CA TYR A 82 -5.22 5.77 23.03
C TYR A 82 -6.24 6.61 23.81
N HIS A 83 -6.02 6.74 25.12
CA HIS A 83 -6.79 7.63 25.97
C HIS A 83 -6.13 9.00 26.03
N GLY A 84 -6.85 10.06 25.70
CA GLY A 84 -6.32 11.40 25.76
C GLY A 84 -7.29 12.44 25.18
N GLN A 85 -6.99 13.69 25.41
CA GLN A 85 -7.85 14.82 25.02
C GLN A 85 -8.00 14.96 23.51
N ASN A 86 -7.01 14.52 22.74
CA ASN A 86 -6.96 14.73 21.29
C ASN A 86 -7.45 13.53 20.47
N ILE A 87 -7.96 12.47 21.11
CA ILE A 87 -8.33 11.25 20.38
C ILE A 87 -9.40 11.50 19.31
N VAL A 88 -10.41 12.29 19.61
CA VAL A 88 -11.48 12.61 18.64
C VAL A 88 -10.91 13.38 17.47
N SER A 89 -10.06 14.37 17.74
CA SER A 89 -9.39 15.17 16.71
C SER A 89 -8.50 14.30 15.82
N ASP A 90 -7.76 13.35 16.41
CA ASP A 90 -6.88 12.47 15.66
C ASP A 90 -7.68 11.48 14.79
N VAL A 91 -8.80 10.98 15.28
CA VAL A 91 -9.69 10.10 14.48
C VAL A 91 -10.26 10.86 13.29
N GLU A 92 -10.73 12.09 13.48
CA GLU A 92 -11.23 12.94 12.40
C GLU A 92 -10.13 13.24 11.37
N LYS A 93 -8.93 13.56 11.85
CA LYS A 93 -7.76 13.82 11.01
C LYS A 93 -7.38 12.58 10.20
N ALA A 94 -7.44 11.40 10.82
CA ALA A 94 -7.15 10.14 10.13
C ALA A 94 -8.11 9.90 8.97
N HIS A 95 -9.40 10.11 9.18
CA HIS A 95 -10.39 9.98 8.10
C HIS A 95 -10.14 10.98 6.99
N ARG A 96 -9.78 12.21 7.32
CA ARG A 96 -9.44 13.24 6.33
C ARG A 96 -8.22 12.85 5.51
N TYR A 97 -7.15 12.38 6.17
CA TYR A 97 -5.92 11.95 5.48
C TYR A 97 -6.17 10.73 4.59
N ALA A 98 -7.01 9.80 5.01
CA ALA A 98 -7.37 8.65 4.20
C ALA A 98 -8.11 9.04 2.91
N LEU A 99 -8.78 10.19 2.89
CA LEU A 99 -9.41 10.74 1.69
C LEU A 99 -8.45 11.59 0.85
N GLN A 100 -7.36 12.06 1.44
CA GLN A 100 -6.37 12.92 0.78
C GLN A 100 -5.11 12.12 0.46
N THR A 101 -5.26 11.11 -0.40
CA THR A 101 -4.18 10.15 -0.71
C THR A 101 -2.98 10.79 -1.41
N ASP A 102 -3.13 11.97 -1.99
CA ASP A 102 -2.02 12.74 -2.55
C ASP A 102 -0.98 13.16 -1.51
N ARG A 103 -1.35 13.13 -0.21
CA ARG A 103 -0.43 13.38 0.90
C ARG A 103 0.43 12.17 1.27
N ILE A 104 0.13 10.99 0.72
CA ILE A 104 0.74 9.72 1.15
C ILE A 104 1.59 9.15 0.01
N HIS A 105 2.85 8.81 0.32
CA HIS A 105 3.75 8.18 -0.63
C HIS A 105 4.39 6.95 -0.01
N PHE A 106 4.15 5.78 -0.59
CA PHE A 106 4.81 4.55 -0.18
C PHE A 106 6.20 4.50 -0.81
N LYS A 107 7.23 4.43 0.03
CA LYS A 107 8.64 4.35 -0.40
C LYS A 107 9.09 2.92 -0.56
N ALA A 108 8.56 2.01 0.25
CA ALA A 108 8.85 0.59 0.19
C ALA A 108 7.63 -0.17 0.67
N LEU A 109 7.40 -1.34 0.09
CA LEU A 109 6.38 -2.26 0.60
C LEU A 109 6.66 -3.68 0.13
N GLU A 110 6.14 -4.64 0.87
CA GLU A 110 6.23 -6.06 0.56
C GLU A 110 4.87 -6.69 0.80
N VAL A 111 4.32 -7.32 -0.24
CA VAL A 111 3.04 -8.01 -0.18
C VAL A 111 3.13 -9.40 -0.78
N SER A 112 2.26 -10.30 -0.33
CA SER A 112 2.02 -11.59 -0.95
C SER A 112 0.66 -11.61 -1.59
N PHE A 113 0.58 -12.17 -2.79
CA PHE A 113 -0.68 -12.41 -3.51
C PHE A 113 -1.03 -13.88 -3.47
N HIS A 114 -2.25 -14.19 -3.06
CA HIS A 114 -2.83 -15.52 -3.24
C HIS A 114 -3.48 -15.53 -4.63
N GLY A 115 -2.71 -15.97 -5.61
CA GLY A 115 -3.19 -16.08 -6.99
C GLY A 115 -4.09 -17.30 -7.19
N GLU A 116 -4.64 -17.43 -8.40
CA GLU A 116 -5.52 -18.54 -8.75
C GLU A 116 -4.77 -19.88 -8.79
N ASN A 117 -3.49 -19.85 -9.18
CA ASN A 117 -2.68 -21.07 -9.35
C ASN A 117 -1.52 -21.17 -8.35
N SER A 118 -1.00 -20.06 -7.88
CA SER A 118 0.15 -20.04 -6.97
C SER A 118 0.23 -18.71 -6.25
N ASP A 119 1.03 -18.68 -5.19
CA ASP A 119 1.29 -17.47 -4.44
C ASP A 119 2.50 -16.75 -5.02
N HIS A 120 2.44 -15.43 -5.04
CA HIS A 120 3.53 -14.59 -5.53
C HIS A 120 3.83 -13.47 -4.56
N GLN A 121 5.09 -13.04 -4.56
CA GLN A 121 5.57 -11.96 -3.72
C GLN A 121 5.90 -10.75 -4.58
N THR A 122 5.38 -9.60 -4.18
CA THR A 122 5.55 -8.33 -4.89
C THR A 122 6.13 -7.30 -3.94
N THR A 123 7.17 -6.59 -4.39
CA THR A 123 7.85 -5.58 -3.59
C THR A 123 7.98 -4.27 -4.34
N LEU A 124 7.98 -3.18 -3.58
CA LEU A 124 8.35 -1.85 -4.06
C LEU A 124 9.57 -1.40 -3.27
N SER A 125 10.61 -0.96 -3.95
CA SER A 125 11.82 -0.42 -3.33
C SER A 125 12.45 0.58 -4.27
N GLU A 126 12.84 1.75 -3.76
CA GLU A 126 13.47 2.82 -4.52
C GLU A 126 12.72 3.15 -5.83
N ASP A 127 11.40 3.27 -5.72
CA ASP A 127 10.46 3.57 -6.81
C ASP A 127 10.38 2.48 -7.90
N VAL A 128 10.90 1.29 -7.64
CA VAL A 128 10.89 0.17 -8.59
C VAL A 128 10.10 -1.00 -8.01
N TRP A 129 9.16 -1.50 -8.82
CA TRP A 129 8.39 -2.70 -8.50
C TRP A 129 9.13 -3.95 -8.92
N HIS A 130 9.03 -4.99 -8.09
CA HIS A 130 9.52 -6.33 -8.38
C HIS A 130 8.45 -7.35 -8.04
N CYS A 131 8.39 -8.44 -8.80
CA CYS A 131 7.54 -9.57 -8.51
C CYS A 131 8.26 -10.84 -8.91
N ASN A 132 8.03 -11.93 -8.17
CA ASN A 132 8.69 -13.22 -8.45
C ASN A 132 7.95 -14.06 -9.50
N CYS A 133 6.90 -13.54 -10.13
CA CYS A 133 6.19 -14.28 -11.18
C CYS A 133 6.95 -14.25 -12.51
N ASP A 134 6.70 -15.26 -13.33
CA ASP A 134 7.39 -15.41 -14.62
C ASP A 134 7.14 -14.26 -15.59
N PHE A 135 5.91 -13.76 -15.60
CA PHE A 135 5.55 -12.67 -16.50
C PHE A 135 6.32 -11.39 -16.16
N HIS A 136 6.46 -11.06 -14.87
CA HIS A 136 7.24 -9.91 -14.44
C HIS A 136 8.71 -10.08 -14.80
N HIS A 137 9.25 -11.28 -14.62
CA HIS A 137 10.65 -11.57 -14.95
C HIS A 137 10.95 -11.28 -16.43
N SER A 138 10.02 -11.58 -17.33
CA SER A 138 10.23 -11.37 -18.76
C SER A 138 9.82 -9.98 -19.25
N ARG A 139 8.87 -9.31 -18.59
CA ARG A 139 8.29 -8.06 -19.08
C ARG A 139 8.53 -6.83 -18.21
N GLY A 140 8.99 -7.01 -16.97
CA GLY A 140 9.17 -5.91 -16.00
C GLY A 140 7.88 -5.36 -15.41
N VAL A 141 6.75 -5.92 -15.73
CA VAL A 141 5.41 -5.56 -15.23
C VAL A 141 4.53 -6.81 -15.23
N CYS A 142 3.57 -6.89 -14.33
CA CYS A 142 2.67 -8.05 -14.26
C CYS A 142 1.32 -7.65 -13.64
N SER A 143 0.39 -8.63 -13.60
CA SER A 143 -0.92 -8.41 -12.97
C SER A 143 -0.81 -8.00 -11.50
N HIS A 144 0.20 -8.52 -10.78
CA HIS A 144 0.38 -8.22 -9.35
C HIS A 144 0.84 -6.78 -9.13
N THR A 145 1.87 -6.32 -9.86
CA THR A 145 2.33 -4.93 -9.74
C THR A 145 1.27 -3.95 -10.20
N MET A 146 0.58 -4.25 -11.28
CA MET A 146 -0.51 -3.39 -11.77
C MET A 146 -1.67 -3.33 -10.79
N ALA A 147 -2.00 -4.43 -10.12
CA ALA A 147 -3.04 -4.44 -9.09
C ALA A 147 -2.69 -3.54 -7.92
N MET A 148 -1.43 -3.59 -7.45
CA MET A 148 -0.97 -2.72 -6.37
C MET A 148 -0.98 -1.25 -6.79
N GLU A 149 -0.60 -0.95 -8.02
CA GLU A 149 -0.67 0.42 -8.56
C GLU A 149 -2.10 0.96 -8.57
N LYS A 150 -3.09 0.10 -8.81
CA LYS A 150 -4.51 0.48 -8.77
C LYS A 150 -5.03 0.67 -7.35
N ILE A 151 -4.69 -0.24 -6.45
CA ILE A 151 -5.13 -0.18 -5.04
C ILE A 151 -4.55 1.08 -4.36
N LEU A 152 -3.28 1.37 -4.62
CA LEU A 152 -2.56 2.49 -4.03
C LEU A 152 -2.43 3.68 -4.98
N LYS A 153 -3.40 3.87 -5.85
CA LYS A 153 -3.37 4.91 -6.88
C LYS A 153 -3.06 6.29 -6.30
N GLY A 154 -2.06 6.94 -6.88
CA GLY A 154 -1.60 8.26 -6.43
C GLY A 154 -0.61 8.21 -5.28
N MET A 155 -0.38 7.03 -4.68
CA MET A 155 0.51 6.87 -3.52
C MET A 155 1.78 6.09 -3.86
N VAL A 156 1.88 5.53 -5.06
CA VAL A 156 3.02 4.74 -5.53
C VAL A 156 3.39 5.14 -6.95
N PRO A 157 4.66 4.90 -7.38
CA PRO A 157 5.02 5.10 -8.77
C PRO A 157 4.33 4.08 -9.68
N VAL A 158 4.03 4.49 -10.91
CA VAL A 158 3.38 3.65 -11.92
C VAL A 158 4.40 3.29 -12.99
N THR A 159 4.55 1.99 -13.24
CA THR A 159 5.39 1.50 -14.33
C THR A 159 4.68 1.75 -15.66
N SER A 160 5.36 2.42 -16.59
CA SER A 160 4.82 2.64 -17.93
C SER A 160 4.72 1.31 -18.67
N VAL A 161 3.51 0.98 -19.11
CA VAL A 161 3.28 -0.19 -19.94
C VAL A 161 3.47 0.23 -21.39
N VAL A 162 4.58 -0.22 -22.00
CA VAL A 162 4.78 -0.03 -23.42
C VAL A 162 4.07 -1.17 -24.14
N VAL A 163 2.94 -0.85 -24.77
CA VAL A 163 2.28 -1.79 -25.68
C VAL A 163 3.05 -1.69 -26.98
N PRO A 164 3.67 -2.80 -27.46
CA PRO A 164 4.39 -2.74 -28.73
C PRO A 164 3.46 -2.28 -29.85
N ALA A 165 3.93 -1.33 -30.63
CA ALA A 165 3.21 -0.92 -31.83
C ALA A 165 3.19 -2.10 -32.80
N GLU A 166 2.07 -2.40 -33.38
CA GLU A 166 1.92 -3.43 -34.42
C GLU A 166 2.63 -3.02 -35.71
#